data_738d6b66229073f5bf1d26026bff1e1a
#
_entry.id   738d6b66229073f5bf1d26026bff1e1a
#
_cell.length_a   1.000
_cell.length_b   1.000
_cell.length_c   1.000
_cell.angle_alpha   90.00
_cell.angle_beta   90.00
_cell.angle_gamma   90.00
#
_symmetry.space_group_name_H-M   'P 1'
#
loop_
_entity.id
_entity.type
_entity.pdbx_description
1 polymer ?
#
loop_
_entity_poly.entity_id
_entity_poly.type
_entity_poly.pdbx_seq_one_letter_code
_entity_poly.pdbx_strand_id
1 'polypeptide(L)'
;MNHQLNIIADGKALSLLAVVDAETHFRVNGIPSATLKLCLPDRPHSSFSQPDIQAELAQCQTGKSLLLELIDNGQKSVLFNGQITRNSLKIKNKQLLLTLIVRHRLQLMADTQHSQLFKDSNEKSILNTLLGQSGIKARFEPIAALEQKHEQMVQFRCSDWRFLLCRLSATGVWLLPTIEGAHLVQPNTLKSKPTHSLKSRGDEEKDILVKDASWQFDNHLHPASLEISSWDINKQQELSGGRHNSIAMGEAALSPDRLGSLNKTNWDIRYSSPLSPQESGYLAQGLLLNQRISSVTGEFLLKGSGRYQPGDNIQLTGFGSQLDGTANITAVRQHFNRQIDWETTVSIGLPQEYLPMLPDATELHIATVAKYQQDKAALNRIPIILPVLNRPNEFLWARLGKPYASHESGFCFYPEPGDEVIIGFFEHDPRYPVILGAMHNPKNKAPLEPTQDNQEKVLVVKKGESQQQIMIHGKEKIIQISAGENQVMLRQDKDISLTAKEAFSLKAQTMNAEMDKSLNISGKSSVEIKGRKINLTQ
;
A
#
# COMPACT_ATOMS: atom_id res chain seq x y z
N MET A 1 29.65 -21.07 33.38
CA MET A 1 28.34 -20.44 33.60
C MET A 1 27.30 -21.39 33.00
N ASN A 2 26.31 -21.82 33.77
CA ASN A 2 25.32 -22.79 33.24
C ASN A 2 24.13 -22.05 32.65
N HIS A 3 24.25 -21.68 31.38
CA HIS A 3 23.08 -21.23 30.64
C HIS A 3 22.27 -22.46 30.21
N GLN A 4 20.97 -22.48 30.53
CA GLN A 4 20.07 -23.56 30.15
C GLN A 4 18.94 -22.97 29.32
N LEU A 5 18.71 -23.53 28.12
CA LEU A 5 17.52 -23.25 27.35
C LEU A 5 16.40 -24.22 27.75
N ASN A 6 15.25 -23.66 28.09
CA ASN A 6 14.02 -24.37 28.35
C ASN A 6 13.05 -24.17 27.17
N ILE A 7 12.59 -25.25 26.56
CA ILE A 7 11.68 -25.24 25.43
C ILE A 7 10.33 -25.74 25.91
N ILE A 8 9.31 -24.91 25.79
CA ILE A 8 7.94 -25.25 26.13
C ILE A 8 7.16 -25.31 24.81
N ALA A 9 6.78 -26.51 24.37
CA ALA A 9 5.99 -26.73 23.16
C ALA A 9 4.59 -27.20 23.54
N ASP A 10 3.55 -26.58 22.97
CA ASP A 10 2.15 -26.84 23.27
C ASP A 10 1.81 -26.82 24.77
N GLY A 11 2.46 -25.87 25.51
CA GLY A 11 2.29 -25.68 26.95
C GLY A 11 3.06 -26.67 27.84
N LYS A 12 3.87 -27.57 27.28
CA LYS A 12 4.66 -28.56 28.04
C LYS A 12 6.15 -28.45 27.73
N ALA A 13 6.97 -28.53 28.76
CA ALA A 13 8.43 -28.53 28.63
C ALA A 13 8.90 -29.81 27.92
N LEU A 14 9.80 -29.65 26.95
CA LEU A 14 10.49 -30.79 26.34
C LEU A 14 11.57 -31.28 27.29
N SER A 15 11.62 -32.59 27.53
CA SER A 15 12.55 -33.23 28.48
C SER A 15 13.47 -34.26 27.84
N LEU A 16 13.06 -34.85 26.71
CA LEU A 16 13.79 -35.89 26.01
C LEU A 16 14.62 -35.34 24.86
N LEU A 17 14.12 -34.34 24.18
CA LEU A 17 14.78 -33.67 23.03
C LEU A 17 15.76 -32.62 23.55
N ALA A 18 17.05 -32.80 23.30
CA ALA A 18 18.09 -31.85 23.69
C ALA A 18 18.40 -30.86 22.59
N VAL A 19 18.65 -29.61 22.96
CA VAL A 19 19.06 -28.55 22.04
C VAL A 19 20.45 -28.82 21.50
N VAL A 20 20.58 -28.81 20.17
CA VAL A 20 21.88 -28.84 19.46
C VAL A 20 22.27 -27.43 19.06
N ASP A 21 21.30 -26.69 18.53
CA ASP A 21 21.46 -25.36 17.98
C ASP A 21 20.13 -24.61 18.11
N ALA A 22 20.16 -23.37 18.55
CA ALA A 22 19.00 -22.53 18.66
C ALA A 22 19.34 -21.10 18.27
N GLU A 23 18.57 -20.53 17.38
CA GLU A 23 18.75 -19.16 16.92
C GLU A 23 17.42 -18.41 16.98
N THR A 24 17.44 -17.19 17.51
CA THR A 24 16.29 -16.27 17.43
C THR A 24 16.73 -14.99 16.74
N HIS A 25 15.82 -14.39 15.99
CA HIS A 25 16.07 -13.16 15.25
C HIS A 25 14.90 -12.19 15.39
N PHE A 26 15.19 -11.01 15.93
CA PHE A 26 14.29 -9.86 16.03
C PHE A 26 14.86 -8.71 15.23
N ARG A 27 14.05 -8.04 14.43
CA ARG A 27 14.48 -6.91 13.59
C ARG A 27 13.38 -5.87 13.48
N VAL A 28 13.79 -4.60 13.43
CA VAL A 28 12.92 -3.48 13.08
C VAL A 28 12.18 -3.78 11.76
N ASN A 29 10.88 -3.52 11.70
CA ASN A 29 10.01 -3.78 10.56
C ASN A 29 10.09 -5.24 10.06
N GLY A 30 10.43 -6.19 10.94
CA GLY A 30 10.59 -7.61 10.61
C GLY A 30 9.68 -8.50 11.46
N ILE A 31 9.34 -9.66 10.92
CA ILE A 31 8.64 -10.71 11.64
C ILE A 31 9.68 -11.55 12.39
N PRO A 32 9.66 -11.58 13.74
CA PRO A 32 10.61 -12.38 14.47
C PRO A 32 10.51 -13.87 14.14
N SER A 33 11.64 -14.54 14.18
CA SER A 33 11.74 -15.98 13.94
C SER A 33 12.67 -16.67 14.91
N ALA A 34 12.42 -17.96 15.13
CA ALA A 34 13.36 -18.84 15.81
C ALA A 34 13.56 -20.12 14.99
N THR A 35 14.79 -20.60 14.98
CA THR A 35 15.16 -21.90 14.40
C THR A 35 15.79 -22.75 15.47
N LEU A 36 15.24 -23.93 15.72
CA LEU A 36 15.73 -24.85 16.74
C LEU A 36 16.12 -26.17 16.06
N LYS A 37 17.32 -26.66 16.36
CA LYS A 37 17.75 -28.01 16.02
C LYS A 37 17.85 -28.81 17.31
N LEU A 38 17.05 -29.84 17.40
CA LEU A 38 16.93 -30.72 18.55
C LEU A 38 17.40 -32.11 18.19
N CYS A 39 17.96 -32.83 19.12
CA CYS A 39 18.31 -34.24 18.95
C CYS A 39 17.79 -35.07 20.12
N LEU A 40 17.49 -36.32 19.84
CA LEU A 40 17.33 -37.30 20.89
C LEU A 40 18.74 -37.79 21.30
N PRO A 41 19.17 -37.57 22.53
CA PRO A 41 20.46 -38.06 22.99
C PRO A 41 20.55 -39.59 22.86
N ASP A 42 21.77 -40.11 22.56
CA ASP A 42 22.01 -41.55 22.51
C ASP A 42 21.67 -42.21 23.84
N ARG A 43 20.62 -42.99 23.86
CA ARG A 43 20.25 -43.83 24.98
C ARG A 43 20.35 -45.28 24.53
N PRO A 44 21.11 -46.15 25.25
CA PRO A 44 21.10 -47.56 24.96
C PRO A 44 19.67 -48.10 24.97
N HIS A 45 19.26 -48.79 23.93
CA HIS A 45 17.93 -49.42 23.78
C HIS A 45 16.72 -48.48 23.57
N SER A 46 16.90 -47.20 23.21
CA SER A 46 15.75 -46.36 22.87
C SER A 46 15.23 -46.67 21.46
N SER A 47 13.94 -46.92 21.35
CA SER A 47 13.22 -47.01 20.07
C SER A 47 12.50 -45.68 19.82
N PHE A 48 12.54 -45.14 18.59
CA PHE A 48 11.77 -43.94 18.21
C PHE A 48 10.26 -44.13 18.32
N SER A 49 9.80 -45.36 18.45
CA SER A 49 8.38 -45.67 18.66
C SER A 49 7.93 -45.63 20.11
N GLN A 50 8.83 -45.35 21.07
CA GLN A 50 8.46 -45.20 22.49
C GLN A 50 7.39 -44.12 22.67
N PRO A 51 6.33 -44.36 23.48
CA PRO A 51 5.22 -43.41 23.66
C PRO A 51 5.63 -42.00 24.08
N ASP A 52 6.62 -41.89 24.96
CA ASP A 52 7.12 -40.57 25.48
C ASP A 52 7.80 -39.76 24.37
N ILE A 53 8.59 -40.41 23.50
CA ILE A 53 9.24 -39.79 22.36
C ILE A 53 8.17 -39.30 21.37
N GLN A 54 7.18 -40.15 21.10
CA GLN A 54 6.07 -39.79 20.20
C GLN A 54 5.24 -38.64 20.77
N ALA A 55 5.04 -38.59 22.09
CA ALA A 55 4.34 -37.51 22.75
C ALA A 55 5.10 -36.16 22.61
N GLU A 56 6.42 -36.11 22.80
CA GLU A 56 7.19 -34.89 22.57
C GLU A 56 7.23 -34.47 21.09
N LEU A 57 7.33 -35.43 20.15
CA LEU A 57 7.25 -35.13 18.73
C LEU A 57 5.88 -34.59 18.32
N ALA A 58 4.80 -35.05 18.96
CA ALA A 58 3.45 -34.52 18.74
C ALA A 58 3.31 -33.06 19.23
N GLN A 59 3.99 -32.67 20.30
CA GLN A 59 4.04 -31.27 20.77
C GLN A 59 4.80 -30.38 19.80
N CYS A 60 5.72 -30.93 18.99
CA CYS A 60 6.53 -30.19 18.03
C CYS A 60 5.93 -30.15 16.62
N GLN A 61 4.64 -30.46 16.44
CA GLN A 61 3.96 -30.39 15.15
C GLN A 61 3.68 -28.93 14.73
N THR A 62 3.52 -28.74 13.43
CA THR A 62 3.12 -27.44 12.87
C THR A 62 1.81 -26.95 13.46
N GLY A 63 1.69 -25.62 13.69
CA GLY A 63 0.54 -25.00 14.33
C GLY A 63 0.59 -24.95 15.85
N LYS A 64 1.48 -25.74 16.50
CA LYS A 64 1.66 -25.72 17.95
C LYS A 64 2.42 -24.48 18.43
N SER A 65 2.11 -23.99 19.63
CA SER A 65 2.84 -22.89 20.27
C SER A 65 4.23 -23.35 20.73
N LEU A 66 5.18 -22.43 20.70
CA LEU A 66 6.52 -22.65 21.26
C LEU A 66 7.01 -21.39 21.99
N LEU A 67 7.41 -21.61 23.24
CA LEU A 67 8.07 -20.62 24.09
C LEU A 67 9.51 -21.08 24.34
N LEU A 68 10.46 -20.18 24.08
CA LEU A 68 11.87 -20.38 24.36
C LEU A 68 12.28 -19.50 25.54
N GLU A 69 12.68 -20.13 26.65
CA GLU A 69 13.16 -19.45 27.83
C GLU A 69 14.65 -19.71 28.02
N LEU A 70 15.36 -18.69 28.46
CA LEU A 70 16.72 -18.81 28.94
C LEU A 70 16.70 -18.78 30.47
N ILE A 71 17.42 -19.72 31.07
CA ILE A 71 17.70 -19.74 32.50
C ILE A 71 19.19 -19.39 32.67
N ASP A 72 19.46 -18.22 33.22
CA ASP A 72 20.81 -17.73 33.52
C ASP A 72 20.92 -17.44 35.02
N ASN A 73 21.80 -18.16 35.72
CA ASN A 73 21.98 -18.02 37.16
C ASN A 73 20.66 -18.07 37.97
N GLY A 74 19.70 -18.92 37.50
CA GLY A 74 18.39 -19.09 38.12
C GLY A 74 17.33 -18.04 37.73
N GLN A 75 17.72 -17.00 37.01
CA GLN A 75 16.77 -16.04 36.45
C GLN A 75 16.26 -16.53 35.10
N LYS A 76 14.93 -16.48 34.92
CA LYS A 76 14.27 -16.84 33.67
C LYS A 76 13.99 -15.59 32.83
N SER A 77 14.37 -15.63 31.57
CA SER A 77 14.01 -14.62 30.56
C SER A 77 13.44 -15.30 29.32
N VAL A 78 12.35 -14.75 28.79
CA VAL A 78 11.76 -15.22 27.54
C VAL A 78 12.58 -14.68 26.38
N LEU A 79 13.13 -15.56 25.57
CA LEU A 79 13.88 -15.20 24.36
C LEU A 79 12.98 -15.16 23.12
N PHE A 80 11.94 -16.01 23.07
CA PHE A 80 11.05 -16.07 21.92
C PHE A 80 9.69 -16.69 22.30
N ASN A 81 8.63 -16.18 21.69
CA ASN A 81 7.28 -16.74 21.75
C ASN A 81 6.66 -16.75 20.36
N GLY A 82 6.13 -17.91 19.92
CA GLY A 82 5.53 -18.01 18.58
C GLY A 82 4.87 -19.35 18.32
N GLN A 83 4.63 -19.61 17.04
CA GLN A 83 4.06 -20.86 16.54
C GLN A 83 5.05 -21.60 15.64
N ILE A 84 5.06 -22.92 15.72
CA ILE A 84 5.83 -23.79 14.83
C ILE A 84 5.18 -23.76 13.46
N THR A 85 5.84 -23.16 12.47
CA THR A 85 5.35 -23.07 11.11
C THR A 85 5.91 -24.19 10.22
N ARG A 86 7.04 -24.76 10.61
CA ARG A 86 7.67 -25.87 9.90
C ARG A 86 8.40 -26.77 10.88
N ASN A 87 8.22 -28.08 10.73
CA ASN A 87 9.06 -29.07 11.35
C ASN A 87 9.70 -29.97 10.28
N SER A 88 10.89 -30.45 10.54
CA SER A 88 11.59 -31.38 9.67
C SER A 88 12.30 -32.41 10.53
N LEU A 89 11.97 -33.66 10.31
CA LEU A 89 12.52 -34.79 11.03
C LEU A 89 13.49 -35.56 10.13
N LYS A 90 14.69 -35.83 10.64
CA LYS A 90 15.73 -36.59 9.94
C LYS A 90 16.32 -37.62 10.87
N ILE A 91 16.46 -38.87 10.40
CA ILE A 91 17.21 -39.90 11.11
C ILE A 91 18.52 -40.10 10.36
N LYS A 92 19.65 -39.88 11.02
CA LYS A 92 20.99 -40.08 10.47
C LYS A 92 21.83 -40.85 11.49
N ASN A 93 22.47 -41.93 11.09
CA ASN A 93 23.30 -42.77 11.96
C ASN A 93 22.59 -43.16 13.27
N LYS A 94 21.32 -43.58 13.18
CA LYS A 94 20.45 -43.92 14.31
C LYS A 94 20.15 -42.75 15.26
N GLN A 95 20.52 -41.52 14.92
CA GLN A 95 20.24 -40.35 15.71
C GLN A 95 19.05 -39.59 15.07
N LEU A 96 18.07 -39.24 15.89
CA LEU A 96 16.93 -38.45 15.49
C LEU A 96 17.29 -36.96 15.61
N LEU A 97 17.15 -36.24 14.51
CA LEU A 97 17.35 -34.79 14.43
C LEU A 97 16.02 -34.14 14.04
N LEU A 98 15.53 -33.22 14.86
CA LEU A 98 14.32 -32.45 14.62
C LEU A 98 14.71 -30.99 14.42
N THR A 99 14.31 -30.40 13.30
CA THR A 99 14.46 -28.97 13.04
C THR A 99 13.10 -28.30 13.09
N LEU A 100 12.95 -27.28 13.91
CA LEU A 100 11.74 -26.47 14.06
C LEU A 100 12.01 -25.07 13.56
N ILE A 101 11.12 -24.55 12.72
CA ILE A 101 11.03 -23.12 12.36
C ILE A 101 9.80 -22.56 13.04
N VAL A 102 10.03 -21.55 13.89
CA VAL A 102 9.00 -20.92 14.68
C VAL A 102 8.88 -19.46 14.24
N ARG A 103 7.67 -18.98 14.10
CA ARG A 103 7.38 -17.61 13.70
C ARG A 103 6.57 -16.90 14.78
N HIS A 104 6.91 -15.66 15.01
CA HIS A 104 6.14 -14.78 15.87
C HIS A 104 4.71 -14.60 15.34
N ARG A 105 3.77 -14.24 16.19
CA ARG A 105 2.37 -14.02 15.82
C ARG A 105 2.17 -12.99 14.69
N LEU A 106 3.07 -12.06 14.50
CA LEU A 106 3.11 -11.15 13.34
C LEU A 106 3.08 -11.88 11.99
N GLN A 107 3.46 -13.17 11.93
CA GLN A 107 3.37 -13.99 10.73
C GLN A 107 1.94 -14.08 10.19
N LEU A 108 0.93 -14.07 11.06
CA LEU A 108 -0.48 -14.13 10.65
C LEU A 108 -0.85 -12.99 9.68
N MET A 109 -0.21 -11.83 9.83
CA MET A 109 -0.42 -10.69 8.93
C MET A 109 0.18 -10.92 7.54
N ALA A 110 1.24 -11.72 7.43
CA ALA A 110 1.87 -12.06 6.15
C ALA A 110 1.12 -13.17 5.39
N ASP A 111 0.37 -13.98 6.12
CA ASP A 111 -0.39 -15.09 5.56
C ASP A 111 -1.78 -14.66 5.04
N THR A 112 -2.15 -13.39 5.22
CA THR A 112 -3.35 -12.80 4.63
C THR A 112 -3.11 -12.38 3.19
N GLN A 113 -4.17 -12.34 2.39
CA GLN A 113 -4.14 -11.80 1.02
C GLN A 113 -5.53 -11.29 0.67
N HIS A 114 -5.75 -10.00 0.73
CA HIS A 114 -7.05 -9.40 0.42
C HIS A 114 -6.95 -7.92 0.04
N SER A 115 -8.09 -7.32 -0.20
CA SER A 115 -8.23 -5.88 -0.41
C SER A 115 -9.19 -5.30 0.62
N GLN A 116 -8.88 -4.11 1.13
CA GLN A 116 -9.69 -3.42 2.13
C GLN A 116 -9.72 -1.91 1.88
N LEU A 117 -10.87 -1.29 2.14
CA LEU A 117 -11.07 0.15 2.08
C LEU A 117 -11.19 0.72 3.49
N PHE A 118 -10.44 1.77 3.78
CA PHE A 118 -10.54 2.58 5.00
C PHE A 118 -11.00 3.98 4.60
N LYS A 119 -12.12 4.43 5.15
CA LYS A 119 -12.70 5.76 4.89
C LYS A 119 -12.53 6.66 6.09
N ASP A 120 -12.26 7.94 5.83
CA ASP A 120 -12.14 9.01 6.84
C ASP A 120 -11.27 8.61 8.04
N SER A 121 -10.20 7.86 7.76
CA SER A 121 -9.34 7.23 8.78
C SER A 121 -7.97 7.88 8.82
N ASN A 122 -7.38 7.99 10.02
CA ASN A 122 -5.98 8.36 10.16
C ASN A 122 -5.07 7.12 10.14
N GLU A 123 -3.77 7.34 9.91
CA GLU A 123 -2.77 6.27 9.83
C GLU A 123 -2.78 5.38 11.07
N LYS A 124 -2.88 5.97 12.26
CA LYS A 124 -2.93 5.22 13.52
C LYS A 124 -4.10 4.24 13.58
N SER A 125 -5.29 4.69 13.16
CA SER A 125 -6.49 3.84 13.13
C SER A 125 -6.33 2.70 12.13
N ILE A 126 -5.75 2.96 10.96
CA ILE A 126 -5.48 1.95 9.93
C ILE A 126 -4.52 0.90 10.48
N LEU A 127 -3.36 1.32 10.99
CA LEU A 127 -2.35 0.41 11.56
C LEU A 127 -2.91 -0.40 12.74
N ASN A 128 -3.69 0.24 13.61
CA ASN A 128 -4.32 -0.44 14.76
C ASN A 128 -5.34 -1.49 14.30
N THR A 129 -6.11 -1.21 13.24
CA THR A 129 -7.06 -2.17 12.66
C THR A 129 -6.33 -3.38 12.10
N LEU A 130 -5.27 -3.17 11.30
CA LEU A 130 -4.48 -4.26 10.72
C LEU A 130 -3.86 -5.16 11.81
N LEU A 131 -3.22 -4.56 12.81
CA LEU A 131 -2.62 -5.30 13.93
C LEU A 131 -3.67 -6.03 14.77
N GLY A 132 -4.80 -5.35 15.03
CA GLY A 132 -5.91 -5.91 15.81
C GLY A 132 -6.60 -7.11 15.14
N GLN A 133 -6.76 -7.10 13.81
CA GLN A 133 -7.32 -8.22 13.05
C GLN A 133 -6.52 -9.52 13.24
N SER A 134 -5.20 -9.41 13.40
CA SER A 134 -4.32 -10.54 13.71
C SER A 134 -4.11 -10.77 15.22
N GLY A 135 -4.84 -10.04 16.06
CA GLY A 135 -4.76 -10.14 17.53
C GLY A 135 -3.38 -9.73 18.09
N ILE A 136 -2.68 -8.82 17.41
CA ILE A 136 -1.39 -8.29 17.85
C ILE A 136 -1.63 -7.12 18.80
N LYS A 137 -1.04 -7.20 19.99
CA LYS A 137 -1.02 -6.07 20.93
C LYS A 137 -0.01 -5.03 20.47
N ALA A 138 -0.48 -3.84 20.13
CA ALA A 138 0.37 -2.76 19.65
C ALA A 138 0.37 -1.58 20.63
N ARG A 139 1.56 -1.03 20.88
CA ARG A 139 1.75 0.23 21.57
C ARG A 139 2.20 1.28 20.55
N PHE A 140 1.60 2.46 20.59
CA PHE A 140 1.93 3.58 19.73
C PHE A 140 2.52 4.72 20.57
N GLU A 141 3.66 5.26 20.16
CA GLU A 141 4.11 6.56 20.67
C GLU A 141 3.30 7.69 20.04
N PRO A 142 3.28 8.89 20.66
CA PRO A 142 2.71 10.09 20.04
C PRO A 142 3.54 10.49 18.82
N ILE A 143 3.03 10.26 17.61
CA ILE A 143 3.72 10.52 16.34
C ILE A 143 2.79 11.32 15.45
N ALA A 144 3.19 12.54 15.08
CA ALA A 144 2.38 13.44 14.28
C ALA A 144 1.97 12.85 12.91
N ALA A 145 2.88 12.10 12.27
CA ALA A 145 2.60 11.44 11.00
C ALA A 145 1.47 10.40 11.09
N LEU A 146 1.25 9.80 12.25
CA LEU A 146 0.16 8.83 12.46
C LEU A 146 -1.22 9.48 12.60
N GLU A 147 -1.28 10.78 12.83
CA GLU A 147 -2.55 11.53 12.88
C GLU A 147 -2.98 12.05 11.50
N GLN A 148 -2.17 11.81 10.44
CA GLN A 148 -2.54 12.14 9.06
C GLN A 148 -3.83 11.43 8.67
N LYS A 149 -4.85 12.22 8.26
CA LYS A 149 -6.15 11.71 7.82
C LYS A 149 -6.20 11.50 6.32
N HIS A 150 -6.88 10.44 5.91
CA HIS A 150 -7.17 10.10 4.54
C HIS A 150 -8.68 9.98 4.32
N GLU A 151 -9.21 10.64 3.29
CA GLU A 151 -10.60 10.49 2.87
C GLU A 151 -10.87 9.03 2.47
N GLN A 152 -9.91 8.44 1.76
CA GLN A 152 -9.94 7.03 1.38
C GLN A 152 -8.51 6.47 1.34
N MET A 153 -8.29 5.32 1.96
CA MET A 153 -7.05 4.56 1.92
C MET A 153 -7.37 3.12 1.53
N VAL A 154 -6.60 2.56 0.63
CA VAL A 154 -6.90 1.27 0.02
C VAL A 154 -5.73 0.32 0.21
N GLN A 155 -5.97 -0.79 0.89
CA GLN A 155 -5.14 -1.98 0.77
C GLN A 155 -5.57 -2.72 -0.49
N PHE A 156 -4.64 -2.94 -1.40
CA PHE A 156 -4.97 -3.49 -2.71
C PHE A 156 -4.21 -4.79 -2.98
N ARG A 157 -4.92 -5.91 -3.03
CA ARG A 157 -4.39 -7.25 -3.37
C ARG A 157 -3.05 -7.58 -2.70
N CYS A 158 -2.92 -7.31 -1.41
CA CYS A 158 -1.69 -7.59 -0.68
C CYS A 158 -1.97 -8.09 0.73
N SER A 159 -0.94 -8.65 1.37
CA SER A 159 -1.04 -9.06 2.76
C SER A 159 -1.11 -7.85 3.70
N ASP A 160 -1.70 -8.03 4.88
CA ASP A 160 -1.74 -7.02 5.92
C ASP A 160 -0.34 -6.57 6.31
N TRP A 161 0.60 -7.51 6.35
CA TRP A 161 2.00 -7.23 6.64
C TRP A 161 2.64 -6.31 5.59
N ARG A 162 2.46 -6.62 4.29
CA ARG A 162 2.98 -5.77 3.22
C ARG A 162 2.37 -4.37 3.26
N PHE A 163 1.06 -4.28 3.44
CA PHE A 163 0.38 -3.00 3.52
C PHE A 163 0.83 -2.19 4.74
N LEU A 164 0.94 -2.83 5.91
CA LEU A 164 1.50 -2.21 7.12
C LEU A 164 2.89 -1.63 6.85
N LEU A 165 3.82 -2.41 6.29
CA LEU A 165 5.17 -1.93 5.98
C LEU A 165 5.16 -0.73 5.03
N CYS A 166 4.27 -0.72 4.03
CA CYS A 166 4.12 0.42 3.13
C CYS A 166 3.67 1.69 3.86
N ARG A 167 2.73 1.56 4.80
CA ARG A 167 2.28 2.72 5.60
C ARG A 167 3.37 3.21 6.56
N LEU A 168 4.11 2.29 7.17
CA LEU A 168 5.26 2.64 8.01
C LEU A 168 6.34 3.38 7.21
N SER A 169 6.65 2.90 6.00
CA SER A 169 7.59 3.56 5.10
C SER A 169 7.13 4.97 4.70
N ALA A 170 5.85 5.13 4.37
CA ALA A 170 5.27 6.42 3.99
C ALA A 170 5.27 7.46 5.14
N THR A 171 5.25 7.00 6.38
CA THR A 171 5.22 7.87 7.58
C THR A 171 6.57 7.98 8.29
N GLY A 172 7.59 7.22 7.87
CA GLY A 172 8.89 7.16 8.54
C GLY A 172 8.83 6.54 9.94
N VAL A 173 7.83 5.71 10.21
CA VAL A 173 7.62 5.04 11.50
C VAL A 173 8.25 3.65 11.49
N TRP A 174 8.82 3.24 12.62
CA TRP A 174 9.33 1.90 12.83
C TRP A 174 8.41 1.06 13.69
N LEU A 175 8.28 -0.22 13.33
CA LEU A 175 7.71 -1.26 14.16
C LEU A 175 8.86 -2.00 14.84
N LEU A 176 8.90 -1.91 16.17
CA LEU A 176 9.79 -2.70 17.03
C LEU A 176 9.01 -3.93 17.50
N PRO A 177 9.33 -5.14 17.01
CA PRO A 177 8.66 -6.34 17.50
C PRO A 177 9.10 -6.62 18.93
N THR A 178 8.14 -7.01 19.77
CA THR A 178 8.36 -7.46 21.15
C THR A 178 8.01 -8.93 21.27
N ILE A 179 8.24 -9.57 22.40
CA ILE A 179 7.87 -10.98 22.62
C ILE A 179 6.36 -11.22 22.42
N GLU A 180 5.50 -10.26 22.81
CA GLU A 180 4.05 -10.41 22.82
C GLU A 180 3.32 -9.59 21.74
N GLY A 181 4.01 -8.70 21.03
CA GLY A 181 3.35 -7.80 20.11
C GLY A 181 4.29 -6.87 19.36
N ALA A 182 3.94 -5.59 19.29
CA ALA A 182 4.71 -4.59 18.55
C ALA A 182 4.64 -3.21 19.23
N HIS A 183 5.71 -2.43 19.09
CA HIS A 183 5.79 -1.05 19.52
C HIS A 183 6.12 -0.16 18.31
N LEU A 184 5.28 0.82 18.01
CA LEU A 184 5.44 1.75 16.89
C LEU A 184 6.05 3.04 17.41
N VAL A 185 7.17 3.44 16.81
CA VAL A 185 8.02 4.54 17.28
C VAL A 185 8.51 5.38 16.10
N GLN A 186 8.85 6.64 16.39
CA GLN A 186 9.60 7.45 15.45
C GLN A 186 11.11 7.28 15.73
N PRO A 187 11.92 6.84 14.76
CA PRO A 187 13.32 6.45 15.00
C PRO A 187 14.18 7.52 15.67
N ASN A 188 14.00 8.80 15.31
CA ASN A 188 14.77 9.90 15.89
C ASN A 188 14.48 10.15 17.39
N THR A 189 13.37 9.61 17.93
CA THR A 189 13.03 9.71 19.37
C THR A 189 13.70 8.63 20.22
N LEU A 190 14.33 7.64 19.59
CA LEU A 190 14.96 6.51 20.29
C LEU A 190 16.22 6.89 21.07
N LYS A 191 16.71 8.12 20.97
CA LYS A 191 17.88 8.62 21.76
C LYS A 191 17.68 8.53 23.28
N SER A 192 16.44 8.48 23.75
CA SER A 192 16.10 8.32 25.18
C SER A 192 16.07 6.87 25.66
N LYS A 193 16.26 5.89 24.79
CA LYS A 193 16.29 4.46 25.13
C LYS A 193 17.57 4.09 25.86
N PRO A 194 17.58 2.97 26.61
CA PRO A 194 18.77 2.48 27.28
C PRO A 194 19.95 2.40 26.32
N THR A 195 21.09 2.95 26.74
CA THR A 195 22.34 2.90 25.97
C THR A 195 23.24 1.82 26.53
N HIS A 196 23.64 0.89 25.64
CA HIS A 196 24.61 -0.14 25.94
C HIS A 196 26.00 0.31 25.46
N SER A 197 26.96 0.45 26.38
CA SER A 197 28.34 0.81 26.01
C SER A 197 29.10 -0.44 25.60
N LEU A 198 29.52 -0.52 24.36
CA LEU A 198 30.26 -1.60 23.76
C LEU A 198 31.72 -1.14 23.53
N LYS A 199 32.67 -1.89 24.02
CA LYS A 199 34.08 -1.52 23.97
C LYS A 199 34.90 -2.52 23.17
N SER A 200 35.96 -2.04 22.52
CA SER A 200 36.95 -2.90 21.87
C SER A 200 37.89 -3.59 22.87
N ARG A 201 38.18 -2.93 24.00
CA ARG A 201 39.07 -3.41 25.07
C ARG A 201 38.54 -2.90 26.40
N GLY A 202 38.82 -3.64 27.46
CA GLY A 202 38.43 -3.27 28.83
C GLY A 202 38.47 -4.43 29.78
N ASP A 203 37.81 -4.28 30.93
CA ASP A 203 37.68 -5.30 31.97
C ASP A 203 36.43 -6.16 31.66
N GLU A 204 36.61 -7.45 31.37
CA GLU A 204 35.52 -8.37 31.02
C GLU A 204 34.43 -8.52 32.08
N GLU A 205 34.76 -8.20 33.36
CA GLU A 205 33.77 -8.24 34.44
C GLU A 205 32.90 -6.98 34.50
N LYS A 206 33.41 -5.84 34.01
CA LYS A 206 32.76 -4.53 34.12
C LYS A 206 32.25 -4.01 32.77
N ASP A 207 32.94 -4.38 31.70
CA ASP A 207 32.73 -3.85 30.38
C ASP A 207 32.07 -4.87 29.45
N ILE A 208 31.27 -4.38 28.48
CA ILE A 208 30.74 -5.22 27.41
C ILE A 208 31.76 -5.18 26.27
N LEU A 209 32.53 -6.25 26.13
CA LEU A 209 33.53 -6.37 25.08
C LEU A 209 32.92 -6.96 23.82
N VAL A 210 33.27 -6.36 22.68
CA VAL A 210 32.92 -6.87 21.36
C VAL A 210 33.90 -7.97 20.97
N LYS A 211 33.40 -9.18 20.68
CA LYS A 211 34.20 -10.32 20.22
C LYS A 211 34.59 -10.21 18.75
N ASP A 212 33.63 -9.78 17.94
CA ASP A 212 33.79 -9.58 16.49
C ASP A 212 32.94 -8.42 16.04
N ALA A 213 33.38 -7.65 15.05
CA ALA A 213 32.69 -6.47 14.58
C ALA A 213 32.91 -6.26 13.09
N SER A 214 31.86 -5.85 12.41
CA SER A 214 31.92 -5.41 11.02
C SER A 214 31.19 -4.08 10.85
N TRP A 215 31.69 -3.23 9.96
CA TRP A 215 31.05 -1.98 9.54
C TRP A 215 31.03 -1.92 8.04
N GLN A 216 29.95 -1.36 7.51
CA GLN A 216 29.85 -1.00 6.10
C GLN A 216 29.34 0.43 6.00
N PHE A 217 30.05 1.25 5.25
CA PHE A 217 29.68 2.62 4.92
C PHE A 217 29.49 2.70 3.42
N ASP A 218 28.28 3.05 3.00
CA ASP A 218 27.86 3.11 1.60
C ASP A 218 27.07 4.38 1.35
N ASN A 219 27.58 5.28 0.51
CA ASN A 219 26.87 6.50 0.10
C ASN A 219 26.29 6.42 -1.31
N HIS A 220 26.27 5.23 -1.91
CA HIS A 220 25.51 4.95 -3.11
C HIS A 220 24.02 5.13 -2.81
N LEU A 221 23.25 5.80 -3.63
CA LEU A 221 21.84 6.14 -3.40
C LEU A 221 21.59 6.98 -2.11
N HIS A 222 22.57 7.78 -1.69
CA HIS A 222 22.47 8.67 -0.54
C HIS A 222 22.23 10.11 -1.02
N PRO A 223 20.95 10.58 -1.12
CA PRO A 223 20.67 11.92 -1.60
C PRO A 223 21.12 12.99 -0.59
N ALA A 224 21.58 14.14 -1.07
CA ALA A 224 21.91 15.28 -0.23
C ALA A 224 20.65 15.85 0.44
N SER A 225 19.55 15.86 -0.29
CA SER A 225 18.22 16.20 0.21
C SER A 225 17.14 15.52 -0.63
N LEU A 226 15.94 15.44 -0.08
CA LEU A 226 14.78 14.87 -0.76
C LEU A 226 13.57 15.81 -0.55
N GLU A 227 12.85 16.05 -1.64
CA GLU A 227 11.61 16.81 -1.66
C GLU A 227 10.57 16.07 -2.50
N ILE A 228 9.35 16.05 -2.02
CA ILE A 228 8.20 15.54 -2.78
C ILE A 228 7.21 16.65 -3.00
N SER A 229 6.91 16.90 -4.27
CA SER A 229 5.84 17.81 -4.70
C SER A 229 4.70 16.99 -5.32
N SER A 230 3.49 17.51 -5.21
CA SER A 230 2.30 16.91 -5.79
C SER A 230 1.42 17.94 -6.47
N TRP A 231 0.53 17.48 -7.36
CA TRP A 231 -0.38 18.35 -8.07
C TRP A 231 -1.63 18.69 -7.23
N ASP A 232 -1.85 19.97 -6.95
CA ASP A 232 -3.09 20.43 -6.34
C ASP A 232 -4.16 20.66 -7.42
N ILE A 233 -5.15 19.80 -7.42
CA ILE A 233 -6.25 19.86 -8.40
C ILE A 233 -7.07 21.16 -8.26
N ASN A 234 -7.24 21.68 -7.05
CA ASN A 234 -8.05 22.86 -6.80
C ASN A 234 -7.33 24.15 -7.24
N LYS A 235 -6.03 24.23 -6.97
CA LYS A 235 -5.22 25.41 -7.28
C LYS A 235 -4.55 25.35 -8.64
N GLN A 236 -4.56 24.18 -9.29
CA GLN A 236 -3.88 23.92 -10.58
C GLN A 236 -2.40 24.30 -10.54
N GLN A 237 -1.72 23.88 -9.46
CA GLN A 237 -0.29 24.16 -9.25
C GLN A 237 0.38 23.03 -8.47
N GLU A 238 1.70 22.96 -8.53
CA GLU A 238 2.47 22.07 -7.67
C GLU A 238 2.50 22.59 -6.24
N LEU A 239 2.35 21.68 -5.27
CA LEU A 239 2.53 21.93 -3.84
C LEU A 239 3.64 21.04 -3.31
N SER A 240 4.58 21.65 -2.57
CA SER A 240 5.69 20.93 -1.93
C SER A 240 5.36 20.60 -0.49
N GLY A 241 5.80 19.41 -0.05
CA GLY A 241 5.81 19.00 1.36
C GLY A 241 7.02 19.53 2.15
N GLY A 242 7.91 20.26 1.47
CA GLY A 242 9.15 20.74 2.03
C GLY A 242 10.35 19.82 1.74
N ARG A 243 11.54 20.39 1.84
CA ARG A 243 12.82 19.72 1.58
C ARG A 243 13.40 19.19 2.88
N HIS A 244 13.75 17.90 2.90
CA HIS A 244 14.37 17.23 4.03
C HIS A 244 15.82 16.86 3.68
N ASN A 245 16.76 17.10 4.60
CA ASN A 245 18.20 16.89 4.40
C ASN A 245 18.88 16.16 5.57
N SER A 246 18.12 15.75 6.57
CA SER A 246 18.63 15.07 7.76
C SER A 246 17.62 14.08 8.31
N ILE A 247 18.09 12.98 8.86
CA ILE A 247 17.27 12.01 9.59
C ILE A 247 17.49 12.08 11.12
N ALA A 248 18.48 12.84 11.57
CA ALA A 248 18.84 13.06 12.98
C ALA A 248 19.02 11.75 13.78
N MET A 249 19.61 10.73 13.16
CA MET A 249 19.90 9.42 13.79
C MET A 249 21.39 9.17 13.86
N GLY A 250 21.80 8.45 14.93
CA GLY A 250 23.20 8.12 15.18
C GLY A 250 24.05 9.34 15.53
N GLU A 251 25.27 9.09 16.01
CA GLU A 251 26.23 10.15 16.35
C GLU A 251 27.64 9.75 15.94
N ALA A 252 28.50 10.75 15.77
CA ALA A 252 29.89 10.57 15.37
C ALA A 252 30.03 9.74 14.07
N ALA A 253 30.88 8.72 14.01
CA ALA A 253 31.09 7.94 12.80
C ALA A 253 29.85 7.12 12.37
N LEU A 254 28.93 6.86 13.28
CA LEU A 254 27.74 6.03 13.03
C LEU A 254 26.50 6.84 12.60
N SER A 255 26.63 8.17 12.46
CA SER A 255 25.55 8.98 11.93
C SER A 255 25.49 8.90 10.40
N PRO A 256 24.40 8.42 9.78
CA PRO A 256 24.23 8.44 8.34
C PRO A 256 24.28 9.85 7.74
N ASP A 257 23.89 10.88 8.50
CA ASP A 257 23.94 12.28 8.04
C ASP A 257 25.36 12.83 7.85
N ARG A 258 26.40 12.15 8.38
CA ARG A 258 27.81 12.49 8.15
C ARG A 258 28.36 11.99 6.82
N LEU A 259 27.76 10.95 6.26
CA LEU A 259 28.14 10.49 4.93
C LEU A 259 27.66 11.51 3.91
N GLY A 260 28.58 12.16 3.20
CA GLY A 260 28.21 13.05 2.13
C GLY A 260 27.58 12.29 0.96
N SER A 261 26.61 12.88 0.28
CA SER A 261 26.14 12.36 -1.00
C SER A 261 27.29 12.34 -2.01
N LEU A 262 27.47 11.24 -2.72
CA LEU A 262 28.54 11.04 -3.71
C LEU A 262 28.57 12.16 -4.76
N ASN A 263 27.40 12.55 -5.25
CA ASN A 263 27.22 13.58 -6.29
C ASN A 263 26.56 14.87 -5.75
N LYS A 264 26.38 15.02 -4.45
CA LYS A 264 25.59 16.11 -3.84
C LYS A 264 24.21 16.29 -4.50
N THR A 265 23.60 15.21 -4.96
CA THR A 265 22.36 15.22 -5.73
C THR A 265 21.17 15.41 -4.82
N ASN A 266 20.28 16.32 -5.19
CA ASN A 266 18.98 16.46 -4.58
C ASN A 266 17.98 15.57 -5.34
N TRP A 267 17.11 14.90 -4.60
CA TRP A 267 16.00 14.15 -5.19
C TRP A 267 14.74 15.00 -5.13
N ASP A 268 14.27 15.44 -6.29
CA ASP A 268 13.03 16.19 -6.45
C ASP A 268 12.01 15.26 -7.14
N ILE A 269 11.12 14.67 -6.34
CA ILE A 269 10.13 13.69 -6.80
C ILE A 269 8.78 14.40 -6.95
N ARG A 270 8.14 14.21 -8.11
CA ARG A 270 6.86 14.84 -8.43
C ARG A 270 5.79 13.80 -8.65
N TYR A 271 4.69 13.96 -7.94
CA TYR A 271 3.51 13.08 -8.03
C TYR A 271 2.36 13.79 -8.74
N SER A 272 1.71 13.09 -9.67
CA SER A 272 0.46 13.54 -10.30
C SER A 272 -0.75 13.32 -9.38
N SER A 273 -0.64 12.42 -8.42
CA SER A 273 -1.68 12.19 -7.42
C SER A 273 -1.75 13.36 -6.43
N PRO A 274 -2.96 13.74 -5.97
CA PRO A 274 -3.15 14.93 -5.13
C PRO A 274 -2.83 14.64 -3.65
N LEU A 275 -1.54 14.55 -3.32
CA LEU A 275 -1.11 14.45 -1.93
C LEU A 275 -1.24 15.82 -1.25
N SER A 276 -1.60 15.85 0.03
CA SER A 276 -1.50 17.09 0.82
C SER A 276 -0.03 17.45 1.05
N PRO A 277 0.32 18.72 1.25
CA PRO A 277 1.70 19.12 1.60
C PRO A 277 2.24 18.40 2.83
N GLN A 278 1.37 18.14 3.80
CA GLN A 278 1.73 17.39 5.01
C GLN A 278 2.05 15.92 4.69
N GLU A 279 1.24 15.26 3.86
CA GLU A 279 1.47 13.88 3.43
C GLU A 279 2.75 13.76 2.59
N SER A 280 2.95 14.66 1.62
CA SER A 280 4.19 14.69 0.82
C SER A 280 5.43 14.94 1.69
N GLY A 281 5.33 15.77 2.73
CA GLY A 281 6.41 15.98 3.70
C GLY A 281 6.75 14.72 4.49
N TYR A 282 5.77 14.01 5.02
CA TYR A 282 6.01 12.74 5.72
C TYR A 282 6.57 11.67 4.78
N LEU A 283 6.05 11.58 3.57
CA LEU A 283 6.57 10.63 2.56
C LEU A 283 8.03 10.96 2.19
N ALA A 284 8.37 12.24 2.02
CA ALA A 284 9.74 12.68 1.75
C ALA A 284 10.68 12.31 2.89
N GLN A 285 10.25 12.55 4.14
CA GLN A 285 11.02 12.20 5.33
C GLN A 285 11.19 10.68 5.48
N GLY A 286 10.13 9.90 5.23
CA GLY A 286 10.18 8.44 5.28
C GLY A 286 11.10 7.85 4.22
N LEU A 287 11.05 8.35 2.98
CA LEU A 287 11.96 7.92 1.91
C LEU A 287 13.40 8.30 2.19
N LEU A 288 13.65 9.52 2.70
CA LEU A 288 15.00 9.93 3.09
C LEU A 288 15.56 9.04 4.21
N LEU A 289 14.73 8.72 5.23
CA LEU A 289 15.09 7.79 6.29
C LEU A 289 15.48 6.42 5.71
N ASN A 290 14.66 5.86 4.84
CA ASN A 290 14.89 4.55 4.24
C ASN A 290 16.19 4.53 3.43
N GLN A 291 16.50 5.58 2.67
CA GLN A 291 17.74 5.66 1.90
C GLN A 291 18.96 5.82 2.82
N ARG A 292 18.88 6.65 3.83
CA ARG A 292 20.03 6.95 4.67
C ARG A 292 20.34 5.87 5.71
N ILE A 293 19.31 5.19 6.24
CA ILE A 293 19.53 4.15 7.26
C ILE A 293 20.32 2.94 6.72
N SER A 294 20.31 2.73 5.40
CA SER A 294 21.09 1.68 4.75
C SER A 294 22.57 2.06 4.53
N SER A 295 22.93 3.33 4.67
CA SER A 295 24.26 3.81 4.35
C SER A 295 25.31 3.54 5.44
N VAL A 296 24.88 3.30 6.67
CA VAL A 296 25.74 2.89 7.80
C VAL A 296 25.15 1.64 8.41
N THR A 297 25.75 0.51 8.10
CA THR A 297 25.35 -0.78 8.69
C THR A 297 26.53 -1.42 9.44
N GLY A 298 26.20 -2.28 10.37
CA GLY A 298 27.24 -3.02 11.11
C GLY A 298 26.66 -4.12 11.96
N GLU A 299 27.50 -5.10 12.31
CA GLU A 299 27.18 -6.21 13.19
C GLU A 299 28.26 -6.35 14.26
N PHE A 300 27.84 -6.60 15.49
CA PHE A 300 28.71 -6.69 16.66
C PHE A 300 28.38 -7.96 17.44
N LEU A 301 29.32 -8.89 17.50
CA LEU A 301 29.20 -10.14 18.21
C LEU A 301 29.62 -9.92 19.68
N LEU A 302 28.74 -10.30 20.58
CA LEU A 302 28.89 -10.12 22.03
C LEU A 302 28.73 -11.46 22.75
N LYS A 303 29.15 -11.50 24.00
CA LYS A 303 28.76 -12.56 24.94
C LYS A 303 27.24 -12.57 25.08
N GLY A 304 26.63 -13.73 25.14
CA GLY A 304 25.20 -13.91 25.22
C GLY A 304 24.53 -13.07 26.32
N SER A 305 23.46 -12.36 25.95
CA SER A 305 22.67 -11.56 26.88
C SER A 305 21.27 -11.31 26.35
N GLY A 306 20.25 -11.57 27.17
CA GLY A 306 18.84 -11.30 26.83
C GLY A 306 18.41 -9.83 26.93
N ARG A 307 19.33 -8.92 27.27
CA ARG A 307 18.99 -7.50 27.55
C ARG A 307 18.85 -6.63 26.33
N TYR A 308 19.34 -7.04 25.15
CA TYR A 308 19.32 -6.25 23.94
C TYR A 308 18.00 -6.41 23.18
N GLN A 309 17.47 -5.29 22.71
CA GLN A 309 16.23 -5.28 21.91
C GLN A 309 16.37 -4.34 20.71
N PRO A 310 15.68 -4.59 19.60
CA PRO A 310 15.54 -3.59 18.54
C PRO A 310 14.98 -2.28 19.09
N GLY A 311 15.59 -1.14 18.70
CA GLY A 311 15.25 0.17 19.21
C GLY A 311 16.10 0.67 20.38
N ASP A 312 16.88 -0.18 21.05
CA ASP A 312 17.88 0.27 22.01
C ASP A 312 19.02 1.01 21.31
N ASN A 313 19.81 1.79 22.08
CA ASN A 313 21.01 2.44 21.58
C ASN A 313 22.26 1.65 21.99
N ILE A 314 23.25 1.66 21.12
CA ILE A 314 24.62 1.28 21.44
C ILE A 314 25.55 2.47 21.30
N GLN A 315 26.54 2.54 22.17
CA GLN A 315 27.66 3.43 22.06
C GLN A 315 28.93 2.59 21.87
N LEU A 316 29.58 2.74 20.73
CA LEU A 316 30.85 2.08 20.42
C LEU A 316 32.00 2.96 20.82
N THR A 317 32.99 2.40 21.53
CA THR A 317 34.16 3.14 21.98
C THR A 317 35.43 2.28 21.90
N GLY A 318 36.55 2.93 21.56
CA GLY A 318 37.86 2.29 21.51
C GLY A 318 38.19 1.58 20.21
N PHE A 319 37.41 1.78 19.16
CA PHE A 319 37.66 1.28 17.79
C PHE A 319 38.35 2.33 16.92
N GLY A 320 38.38 3.60 17.37
CA GLY A 320 38.96 4.73 16.68
C GLY A 320 37.90 5.71 16.13
N SER A 321 38.29 6.96 15.90
CA SER A 321 37.40 8.05 15.55
C SER A 321 36.58 7.87 14.28
N GLN A 322 36.96 6.93 13.42
CA GLN A 322 36.25 6.58 12.18
C GLN A 322 35.19 5.49 12.37
N LEU A 323 35.15 4.84 13.54
CA LEU A 323 34.29 3.70 13.85
C LEU A 323 33.48 3.92 15.14
N ASP A 324 33.98 4.77 16.06
CA ASP A 324 33.32 5.09 17.32
C ASP A 324 32.09 5.99 17.07
N GLY A 325 31.03 5.74 17.84
CA GLY A 325 29.81 6.54 17.76
C GLY A 325 28.62 5.87 18.45
N THR A 326 27.47 6.51 18.32
CA THR A 326 26.20 6.00 18.85
C THR A 326 25.26 5.64 17.71
N ALA A 327 24.58 4.51 17.80
CA ALA A 327 23.59 4.07 16.84
C ALA A 327 22.43 3.31 17.49
N ASN A 328 21.31 3.19 16.80
CA ASN A 328 20.18 2.37 17.23
C ASN A 328 20.38 0.93 16.79
N ILE A 329 20.07 -0.01 17.70
CA ILE A 329 19.98 -1.43 17.38
C ILE A 329 18.78 -1.65 16.46
N THR A 330 19.04 -2.18 15.28
CA THR A 330 17.99 -2.50 14.28
C THR A 330 17.65 -3.98 14.27
N ALA A 331 18.61 -4.85 14.66
CA ALA A 331 18.34 -6.26 14.82
C ALA A 331 19.12 -6.87 15.99
N VAL A 332 18.56 -7.92 16.58
CA VAL A 332 19.18 -8.75 17.62
C VAL A 332 19.03 -10.20 17.23
N ARG A 333 20.14 -10.90 17.13
CA ARG A 333 20.20 -12.34 16.92
C ARG A 333 20.79 -13.00 18.17
N GLN A 334 20.06 -13.94 18.75
CA GLN A 334 20.56 -14.80 19.81
C GLN A 334 20.93 -16.14 19.19
N HIS A 335 22.14 -16.62 19.45
CA HIS A 335 22.59 -17.90 18.97
C HIS A 335 23.14 -18.73 20.14
N PHE A 336 22.62 -19.93 20.24
CA PHE A 336 23.02 -20.89 21.24
C PHE A 336 23.37 -22.22 20.57
N ASN A 337 24.54 -22.75 20.85
CA ASN A 337 24.86 -24.14 20.54
C ASN A 337 25.86 -24.70 21.58
N ARG A 338 26.06 -26.02 21.56
CA ARG A 338 26.89 -26.68 22.53
C ARG A 338 28.38 -26.32 22.45
N GLN A 339 28.87 -25.76 21.35
CA GLN A 339 30.27 -25.41 21.13
C GLN A 339 30.59 -23.98 21.54
N ILE A 340 29.71 -23.05 21.21
CA ILE A 340 29.90 -21.62 21.45
C ILE A 340 29.20 -21.11 22.71
N ASP A 341 28.43 -22.00 23.39
CA ASP A 341 27.57 -21.69 24.52
C ASP A 341 26.45 -20.71 24.08
N TRP A 342 26.55 -19.43 24.37
CA TRP A 342 25.55 -18.43 24.00
C TRP A 342 26.22 -17.14 23.53
N GLU A 343 25.78 -16.65 22.37
CA GLU A 343 26.22 -15.41 21.75
C GLU A 343 25.07 -14.53 21.34
N THR A 344 25.27 -13.22 21.39
CA THR A 344 24.34 -12.21 20.92
C THR A 344 25.01 -11.39 19.83
N THR A 345 24.38 -11.30 18.65
CA THR A 345 24.76 -10.34 17.62
C THR A 345 23.77 -9.19 17.63
N VAL A 346 24.25 -7.97 17.77
CA VAL A 346 23.46 -6.76 17.59
C VAL A 346 23.84 -6.11 16.27
N SER A 347 22.85 -5.65 15.51
CA SER A 347 23.07 -4.99 14.22
C SER A 347 22.59 -3.55 14.26
N ILE A 348 23.23 -2.67 13.48
CA ILE A 348 22.85 -1.29 13.24
C ILE A 348 22.56 -1.08 11.74
N GLY A 349 21.77 -0.07 11.41
CA GLY A 349 21.33 0.19 10.04
C GLY A 349 20.37 -0.88 9.53
N LEU A 350 19.78 -0.64 8.35
CA LEU A 350 18.89 -1.59 7.69
C LEU A 350 19.38 -1.77 6.25
N PRO A 351 19.80 -2.97 5.83
CA PRO A 351 20.13 -3.24 4.44
C PRO A 351 18.98 -2.84 3.49
N GLN A 352 19.30 -2.27 2.35
CA GLN A 352 18.30 -1.72 1.42
C GLN A 352 17.27 -2.77 0.95
N GLU A 353 17.66 -4.01 0.83
CA GLU A 353 16.77 -5.13 0.47
C GLU A 353 15.61 -5.37 1.45
N TYR A 354 15.73 -4.86 2.67
CA TYR A 354 14.70 -4.94 3.68
C TYR A 354 13.80 -3.70 3.75
N LEU A 355 14.04 -2.70 2.90
CA LEU A 355 13.21 -1.50 2.86
C LEU A 355 11.89 -1.80 2.15
N PRO A 356 10.75 -1.44 2.78
CA PRO A 356 9.44 -1.72 2.18
C PRO A 356 9.20 -0.84 0.95
N MET A 357 8.68 -1.47 -0.11
CA MET A 357 8.21 -0.74 -1.30
C MET A 357 6.72 -0.45 -1.19
N LEU A 358 6.27 0.68 -1.73
CA LEU A 358 4.87 1.03 -1.81
C LEU A 358 4.11 0.01 -2.68
N PRO A 359 2.87 -0.38 -2.30
CA PRO A 359 2.05 -1.23 -3.14
C PRO A 359 1.68 -0.49 -4.43
N ASP A 360 1.62 -1.25 -5.50
CA ASP A 360 1.43 -0.74 -6.85
C ASP A 360 0.17 -1.36 -7.47
N ALA A 361 -0.76 -0.53 -7.95
CA ALA A 361 -1.97 -0.94 -8.66
C ALA A 361 -1.85 -0.56 -10.14
N THR A 362 -1.14 -1.37 -10.92
CA THR A 362 -0.69 -1.05 -12.28
C THR A 362 -1.72 -1.33 -13.38
N GLU A 363 -2.67 -2.22 -13.15
CA GLU A 363 -3.56 -2.74 -14.19
C GLU A 363 -4.82 -1.89 -14.36
N LEU A 364 -5.53 -2.12 -15.48
CA LEU A 364 -6.88 -1.63 -15.67
C LEU A 364 -7.87 -2.54 -14.91
N HIS A 365 -8.87 -1.92 -14.32
CA HIS A 365 -9.89 -2.61 -13.55
C HIS A 365 -11.29 -2.25 -14.00
N ILE A 366 -12.22 -3.18 -13.79
CA ILE A 366 -13.64 -2.95 -13.98
C ILE A 366 -14.22 -2.44 -12.66
N ALA A 367 -15.05 -1.40 -12.76
CA ALA A 367 -15.87 -0.90 -11.66
C ALA A 367 -17.31 -0.69 -12.12
N THR A 368 -18.22 -0.54 -11.18
CA THR A 368 -19.59 -0.12 -11.45
C THR A 368 -19.86 1.23 -10.81
N VAL A 369 -20.60 2.08 -11.49
CA VAL A 369 -21.00 3.38 -10.94
C VAL A 369 -21.98 3.16 -9.79
N ALA A 370 -21.66 3.74 -8.62
CA ALA A 370 -22.54 3.71 -7.47
C ALA A 370 -23.64 4.80 -7.58
N LYS A 371 -24.61 4.76 -6.68
CA LYS A 371 -25.61 5.84 -6.59
C LYS A 371 -24.91 7.17 -6.34
N TYR A 372 -25.24 8.17 -7.16
CA TYR A 372 -24.66 9.50 -7.05
C TYR A 372 -24.88 10.12 -5.68
N GLN A 373 -23.84 10.78 -5.20
CA GLN A 373 -23.81 11.54 -3.95
C GLN A 373 -23.10 12.87 -4.19
N GLN A 374 -23.30 13.82 -3.31
CA GLN A 374 -22.60 15.09 -3.38
C GLN A 374 -21.10 14.89 -3.07
N ASP A 375 -20.25 15.27 -4.00
CA ASP A 375 -18.79 15.33 -3.78
C ASP A 375 -18.44 16.55 -2.94
N LYS A 376 -18.14 16.34 -1.65
CA LYS A 376 -17.78 17.41 -0.72
C LYS A 376 -16.50 18.16 -1.10
N ALA A 377 -15.62 17.53 -1.89
CA ALA A 377 -14.40 18.15 -2.39
C ALA A 377 -14.63 19.04 -3.62
N ALA A 378 -15.86 19.07 -4.16
CA ALA A 378 -16.25 19.82 -5.37
C ALA A 378 -15.38 19.55 -6.60
N LEU A 379 -14.84 18.31 -6.73
CA LEU A 379 -13.98 17.87 -7.84
C LEU A 379 -14.75 17.17 -8.95
N ASN A 380 -16.08 17.15 -8.91
CA ASN A 380 -16.95 16.44 -9.85
C ASN A 380 -16.60 14.94 -9.97
N ARG A 381 -16.21 14.32 -8.85
CA ARG A 381 -15.88 12.90 -8.79
C ARG A 381 -17.14 12.05 -8.83
N ILE A 382 -17.00 10.85 -9.36
CA ILE A 382 -18.06 9.86 -9.48
C ILE A 382 -17.81 8.76 -8.43
N PRO A 383 -18.82 8.37 -7.66
CA PRO A 383 -18.68 7.24 -6.74
C PRO A 383 -18.73 5.93 -7.53
N ILE A 384 -17.72 5.07 -7.34
CA ILE A 384 -17.60 3.77 -8.00
C ILE A 384 -17.47 2.65 -6.99
N ILE A 385 -18.06 1.51 -7.28
CA ILE A 385 -17.86 0.26 -6.54
C ILE A 385 -16.83 -0.56 -7.31
N LEU A 386 -15.76 -0.93 -6.62
CA LEU A 386 -14.67 -1.71 -7.18
C LEU A 386 -14.79 -3.17 -6.70
N PRO A 387 -15.17 -4.13 -7.58
CA PRO A 387 -15.45 -5.51 -7.18
C PRO A 387 -14.27 -6.20 -6.49
N VAL A 388 -13.04 -5.85 -6.88
CA VAL A 388 -11.83 -6.41 -6.27
C VAL A 388 -11.69 -6.11 -4.78
N LEU A 389 -12.39 -5.10 -4.24
CA LEU A 389 -12.41 -4.79 -2.81
C LEU A 389 -13.38 -5.66 -2.03
N ASN A 390 -14.23 -6.44 -2.71
CA ASN A 390 -15.28 -7.26 -2.11
C ASN A 390 -16.17 -6.50 -1.09
N ARG A 391 -16.50 -5.24 -1.41
CA ARG A 391 -17.27 -4.31 -0.57
C ARG A 391 -18.40 -3.68 -1.38
N PRO A 392 -19.50 -4.41 -1.64
CA PRO A 392 -20.56 -3.97 -2.55
C PRO A 392 -21.31 -2.71 -2.09
N ASN A 393 -21.23 -2.39 -0.80
CA ASN A 393 -21.90 -1.21 -0.21
C ASN A 393 -20.95 -0.03 0.02
N GLU A 394 -19.67 -0.17 -0.33
CA GLU A 394 -18.68 0.88 -0.17
C GLU A 394 -18.20 1.35 -1.54
N PHE A 395 -18.06 2.65 -1.70
CA PHE A 395 -17.60 3.26 -2.96
C PHE A 395 -16.30 4.03 -2.76
N LEU A 396 -15.55 4.17 -3.85
CA LEU A 396 -14.42 5.07 -4.01
C LEU A 396 -14.82 6.28 -4.85
N TRP A 397 -14.25 7.43 -4.56
CA TRP A 397 -14.35 8.60 -5.41
C TRP A 397 -13.37 8.51 -6.58
N ALA A 398 -13.87 8.58 -7.81
CA ALA A 398 -13.09 8.52 -9.05
C ALA A 398 -13.27 9.79 -9.87
N ARG A 399 -12.22 10.27 -10.53
CA ARG A 399 -12.33 11.31 -11.55
C ARG A 399 -12.78 10.70 -12.87
N LEU A 400 -13.50 11.46 -13.70
CA LEU A 400 -13.89 11.03 -15.04
C LEU A 400 -13.04 11.74 -16.09
N GLY A 401 -12.27 10.98 -16.87
CA GLY A 401 -11.66 11.45 -18.11
C GLY A 401 -12.73 11.71 -19.16
N LYS A 402 -12.66 12.83 -19.86
CA LYS A 402 -13.60 13.23 -20.91
C LYS A 402 -12.83 13.53 -22.21
N PRO A 403 -13.43 13.28 -23.39
CA PRO A 403 -12.79 13.62 -24.67
C PRO A 403 -12.45 15.11 -24.81
N TYR A 404 -13.25 15.98 -24.19
CA TYR A 404 -13.03 17.42 -24.14
C TYR A 404 -13.59 17.98 -22.84
N ALA A 405 -12.75 18.74 -22.11
CA ALA A 405 -13.11 19.43 -20.90
C ALA A 405 -12.34 20.75 -20.80
N SER A 406 -13.04 21.88 -20.76
CA SER A 406 -12.51 23.22 -20.63
C SER A 406 -13.40 24.05 -19.71
N HIS A 407 -13.04 25.32 -19.48
CA HIS A 407 -13.82 26.22 -18.64
C HIS A 407 -15.24 26.38 -19.21
N GLU A 408 -16.23 25.98 -18.42
CA GLU A 408 -17.67 25.98 -18.77
C GLU A 408 -18.01 25.30 -20.11
N SER A 409 -17.12 24.43 -20.63
CA SER A 409 -17.22 23.85 -21.97
C SER A 409 -16.73 22.41 -21.98
N GLY A 410 -17.39 21.54 -22.77
CA GLY A 410 -16.96 20.15 -22.91
C GLY A 410 -18.07 19.12 -23.01
N PHE A 411 -17.70 17.84 -22.99
CA PHE A 411 -18.64 16.71 -22.98
C PHE A 411 -19.09 16.43 -21.54
N CYS A 412 -20.36 16.65 -21.24
CA CYS A 412 -20.95 16.43 -19.91
C CYS A 412 -21.86 15.19 -19.89
N PHE A 413 -21.36 14.07 -20.42
CA PHE A 413 -22.02 12.77 -20.35
C PHE A 413 -21.44 11.99 -19.18
N TYR A 414 -22.23 11.82 -18.13
CA TYR A 414 -21.87 11.05 -16.95
C TYR A 414 -22.47 9.65 -17.05
N PRO A 415 -21.72 8.59 -16.74
CA PRO A 415 -22.26 7.23 -16.71
C PRO A 415 -23.35 7.11 -15.63
N GLU A 416 -24.39 6.35 -15.88
CA GLU A 416 -25.50 6.17 -14.93
C GLU A 416 -25.14 5.18 -13.80
N PRO A 417 -25.79 5.27 -12.62
CA PRO A 417 -25.63 4.27 -11.57
C PRO A 417 -25.91 2.85 -12.07
N GLY A 418 -24.94 1.95 -11.87
CA GLY A 418 -24.98 0.58 -12.35
C GLY A 418 -24.24 0.34 -13.66
N ASP A 419 -23.77 1.39 -14.33
CA ASP A 419 -22.93 1.24 -15.53
C ASP A 419 -21.57 0.66 -15.20
N GLU A 420 -21.07 -0.15 -16.10
CA GLU A 420 -19.72 -0.71 -16.06
C GLU A 420 -18.72 0.28 -16.63
N VAL A 421 -17.67 0.56 -15.89
CA VAL A 421 -16.61 1.50 -16.26
C VAL A 421 -15.24 0.88 -16.14
N ILE A 422 -14.33 1.30 -17.01
CA ILE A 422 -12.91 0.96 -16.96
C ILE A 422 -12.21 2.03 -16.13
N ILE A 423 -11.41 1.60 -15.16
CA ILE A 423 -10.61 2.50 -14.34
C ILE A 423 -9.12 2.17 -14.39
N GLY A 424 -8.31 3.20 -14.28
CA GLY A 424 -6.90 3.15 -13.90
C GLY A 424 -6.67 3.95 -12.63
N PHE A 425 -5.41 4.08 -12.21
CA PHE A 425 -5.03 4.82 -11.01
C PHE A 425 -3.90 5.80 -11.31
N PHE A 426 -4.02 7.04 -10.82
CA PHE A 426 -2.92 8.00 -10.88
C PHE A 426 -1.75 7.51 -10.02
N GLU A 427 -0.53 7.53 -10.57
CA GLU A 427 0.70 7.05 -9.91
C GLU A 427 0.57 5.63 -9.34
N HIS A 428 -0.27 4.80 -9.97
CA HIS A 428 -0.59 3.45 -9.50
C HIS A 428 -1.13 3.38 -8.06
N ASP A 429 -1.54 4.51 -7.51
CA ASP A 429 -2.10 4.61 -6.16
C ASP A 429 -3.60 4.32 -6.18
N PRO A 430 -4.05 3.21 -5.56
CA PRO A 430 -5.44 2.80 -5.59
C PRO A 430 -6.40 3.78 -4.90
N ARG A 431 -5.89 4.80 -4.22
CA ARG A 431 -6.68 5.89 -3.64
C ARG A 431 -7.20 6.86 -4.69
N TYR A 432 -6.59 6.92 -5.87
CA TYR A 432 -6.88 7.93 -6.89
C TYR A 432 -7.32 7.30 -8.22
N PRO A 433 -8.49 6.64 -8.25
CA PRO A 433 -9.00 6.04 -9.47
C PRO A 433 -9.43 7.12 -10.47
N VAL A 434 -9.24 6.80 -11.75
CA VAL A 434 -9.73 7.58 -12.89
C VAL A 434 -10.54 6.68 -13.81
N ILE A 435 -11.77 7.10 -14.13
CA ILE A 435 -12.62 6.46 -15.13
C ILE A 435 -12.10 6.87 -16.50
N LEU A 436 -11.70 5.88 -17.30
CA LEU A 436 -11.19 6.05 -18.65
C LEU A 436 -12.30 5.95 -19.72
N GLY A 437 -13.38 5.24 -19.40
CA GLY A 437 -14.53 5.05 -20.27
C GLY A 437 -15.57 4.13 -19.63
N ALA A 438 -16.72 4.00 -20.32
CA ALA A 438 -17.78 3.05 -19.98
C ALA A 438 -17.86 1.94 -21.04
N MET A 439 -18.33 0.76 -20.65
CA MET A 439 -18.52 -0.38 -21.54
C MET A 439 -19.95 -0.86 -21.52
N HIS A 440 -20.45 -1.18 -22.72
CA HIS A 440 -21.69 -1.95 -22.83
C HIS A 440 -21.44 -3.42 -22.46
N ASN A 441 -22.47 -4.08 -21.94
CA ASN A 441 -22.43 -5.47 -21.55
C ASN A 441 -23.81 -6.13 -21.77
N PRO A 442 -23.98 -7.44 -21.58
CA PRO A 442 -25.26 -8.11 -21.81
C PRO A 442 -26.45 -7.55 -21.02
N LYS A 443 -26.20 -6.90 -19.87
CA LYS A 443 -27.24 -6.23 -19.07
C LYS A 443 -27.52 -4.82 -19.57
N ASN A 444 -26.48 -4.07 -19.90
CA ASN A 444 -26.54 -2.70 -20.42
C ASN A 444 -26.10 -2.73 -21.89
N LYS A 445 -27.03 -3.12 -22.77
CA LYS A 445 -26.79 -3.32 -24.21
C LYS A 445 -26.47 -2.02 -24.92
N ALA A 446 -25.63 -2.11 -25.95
CA ALA A 446 -25.40 -0.99 -26.86
C ALA A 446 -26.70 -0.58 -27.60
N PRO A 447 -26.89 0.71 -27.85
CA PRO A 447 -28.03 1.18 -28.67
C PRO A 447 -27.90 0.75 -30.12
N LEU A 448 -26.70 0.41 -30.57
CA LEU A 448 -26.39 -0.04 -31.91
C LEU A 448 -25.31 -1.13 -31.81
N GLU A 449 -25.56 -2.30 -32.41
CA GLU A 449 -24.58 -3.37 -32.48
C GLU A 449 -23.59 -3.14 -33.62
N PRO A 450 -22.32 -3.47 -33.49
CA PRO A 450 -21.34 -3.35 -34.56
C PRO A 450 -21.72 -4.31 -35.72
N THR A 451 -21.76 -3.79 -36.92
CA THR A 451 -21.96 -4.55 -38.16
C THR A 451 -20.68 -4.61 -38.97
N GLN A 452 -20.57 -5.56 -39.91
CA GLN A 452 -19.40 -5.69 -40.77
C GLN A 452 -19.09 -4.40 -41.52
N ASP A 453 -20.10 -3.72 -42.04
CA ASP A 453 -19.93 -2.48 -42.79
C ASP A 453 -19.78 -1.24 -41.91
N ASN A 454 -20.20 -1.31 -40.65
CA ASN A 454 -20.12 -0.24 -39.64
C ASN A 454 -20.59 1.14 -40.18
N GLN A 455 -21.67 1.15 -40.94
CA GLN A 455 -22.19 2.34 -41.64
C GLN A 455 -22.96 3.31 -40.75
N GLU A 456 -23.43 2.84 -39.58
CA GLU A 456 -24.25 3.63 -38.68
C GLU A 456 -23.47 4.13 -37.49
N LYS A 457 -23.71 5.35 -37.07
CA LYS A 457 -23.19 5.98 -35.86
C LYS A 457 -24.32 6.67 -35.13
N VAL A 458 -24.37 6.53 -33.82
CA VAL A 458 -25.46 7.11 -33.04
C VAL A 458 -24.96 7.68 -31.70
N LEU A 459 -25.53 8.82 -31.33
CA LEU A 459 -25.53 9.34 -29.98
C LEU A 459 -26.95 9.25 -29.44
N VAL A 460 -27.18 8.45 -28.39
CA VAL A 460 -28.53 8.22 -27.84
C VAL A 460 -28.55 8.57 -26.37
N VAL A 461 -29.56 9.31 -25.96
CA VAL A 461 -29.93 9.46 -24.54
C VAL A 461 -31.34 8.88 -24.40
N LYS A 462 -31.46 7.83 -23.55
CA LYS A 462 -32.74 7.15 -23.34
C LYS A 462 -33.06 7.10 -21.84
N LYS A 463 -34.27 7.49 -21.48
CA LYS A 463 -34.78 7.41 -20.11
C LYS A 463 -36.24 6.93 -20.15
N GLY A 464 -36.46 5.69 -19.68
CA GLY A 464 -37.73 5.02 -19.81
C GLY A 464 -38.12 4.85 -21.29
N GLU A 465 -39.31 5.36 -21.70
CA GLU A 465 -39.78 5.37 -23.08
C GLU A 465 -39.28 6.58 -23.90
N SER A 466 -38.73 7.59 -23.23
CA SER A 466 -38.23 8.79 -23.91
C SER A 466 -36.83 8.55 -24.47
N GLN A 467 -36.66 8.87 -25.75
CA GLN A 467 -35.39 8.73 -26.46
C GLN A 467 -35.10 9.98 -27.28
N GLN A 468 -33.90 10.51 -27.14
CA GLN A 468 -33.34 11.57 -27.97
C GLN A 468 -32.07 11.01 -28.63
N GLN A 469 -31.91 11.28 -29.92
CA GLN A 469 -30.75 10.74 -30.66
C GLN A 469 -30.29 11.64 -31.80
N ILE A 470 -28.98 11.52 -32.09
CA ILE A 470 -28.37 11.97 -33.34
C ILE A 470 -27.83 10.72 -34.02
N MET A 471 -28.35 10.41 -35.22
CA MET A 471 -27.96 9.24 -36.00
C MET A 471 -27.36 9.67 -37.35
N ILE A 472 -26.29 8.99 -37.74
CA ILE A 472 -25.61 9.16 -39.02
C ILE A 472 -25.68 7.82 -39.75
N HIS A 473 -26.37 7.80 -40.92
CA HIS A 473 -26.44 6.64 -41.79
C HIS A 473 -25.47 6.85 -42.97
N GLY A 474 -24.31 6.25 -42.92
CA GLY A 474 -23.27 6.44 -43.94
C GLY A 474 -23.70 5.95 -45.33
N LYS A 475 -24.33 4.77 -45.41
CA LYS A 475 -24.82 4.20 -46.69
C LYS A 475 -25.93 5.01 -47.32
N GLU A 476 -26.89 5.44 -46.50
CA GLU A 476 -28.05 6.23 -46.97
C GLU A 476 -27.73 7.72 -47.09
N LYS A 477 -26.56 8.13 -46.57
CA LYS A 477 -26.09 9.52 -46.56
C LYS A 477 -27.08 10.46 -45.84
N ILE A 478 -27.55 10.04 -44.67
CA ILE A 478 -28.55 10.74 -43.85
C ILE A 478 -27.96 11.13 -42.52
N ILE A 479 -28.22 12.36 -42.08
CA ILE A 479 -28.07 12.79 -40.69
C ILE A 479 -29.47 13.04 -40.14
N GLN A 480 -29.82 12.36 -39.04
CA GLN A 480 -31.12 12.49 -38.40
C GLN A 480 -30.96 12.93 -36.93
N ILE A 481 -31.68 13.94 -36.50
CA ILE A 481 -31.84 14.34 -35.11
C ILE A 481 -33.31 14.10 -34.76
N SER A 482 -33.58 13.32 -33.71
CA SER A 482 -34.96 13.02 -33.31
C SER A 482 -35.16 13.05 -31.79
N ALA A 483 -36.38 13.43 -31.40
CA ALA A 483 -36.87 13.41 -30.02
C ALA A 483 -38.33 12.92 -30.06
N GLY A 484 -38.53 11.63 -29.84
CA GLY A 484 -39.81 10.97 -30.09
C GLY A 484 -40.22 11.08 -31.58
N GLU A 485 -41.42 11.57 -31.86
CA GLU A 485 -41.94 11.74 -33.24
C GLU A 485 -41.44 13.03 -33.94
N ASN A 486 -40.80 13.94 -33.20
CA ASN A 486 -40.20 15.14 -33.78
C ASN A 486 -38.84 14.83 -34.39
N GLN A 487 -38.59 15.31 -35.62
CA GLN A 487 -37.32 15.01 -36.28
C GLN A 487 -36.86 16.11 -37.22
N VAL A 488 -35.54 16.21 -37.36
CA VAL A 488 -34.82 16.94 -38.40
C VAL A 488 -34.02 15.90 -39.20
N MET A 489 -34.18 15.89 -40.52
CA MET A 489 -33.47 14.94 -41.38
C MET A 489 -32.81 15.69 -42.54
N LEU A 490 -31.50 15.46 -42.71
CA LEU A 490 -30.71 15.97 -43.83
C LEU A 490 -30.34 14.79 -44.73
N ARG A 491 -30.72 14.81 -45.98
CA ARG A 491 -30.31 13.81 -46.98
C ARG A 491 -29.37 14.47 -47.98
N GLN A 492 -28.19 13.87 -48.15
CA GLN A 492 -27.18 14.41 -49.04
C GLN A 492 -27.71 14.59 -50.44
N ASP A 493 -27.55 15.80 -51.00
CA ASP A 493 -27.91 16.18 -52.36
C ASP A 493 -29.40 15.96 -52.71
N LYS A 494 -30.27 15.92 -51.69
CA LYS A 494 -31.74 15.72 -51.88
C LYS A 494 -32.56 16.76 -51.15
N ASP A 495 -32.87 16.52 -49.88
CA ASP A 495 -33.82 17.36 -49.14
C ASP A 495 -33.43 17.53 -47.66
N ILE A 496 -34.00 18.55 -47.07
CA ILE A 496 -34.05 18.76 -45.63
C ILE A 496 -35.51 18.68 -45.21
N SER A 497 -35.84 17.77 -44.29
CA SER A 497 -37.19 17.64 -43.77
C SER A 497 -37.26 17.96 -42.28
N LEU A 498 -38.28 18.72 -41.89
CA LEU A 498 -38.61 19.04 -40.50
C LEU A 498 -40.01 18.50 -40.21
N THR A 499 -40.11 17.62 -39.22
CA THR A 499 -41.39 17.03 -38.80
C THR A 499 -41.65 17.33 -37.34
N ALA A 500 -42.78 17.90 -37.00
CA ALA A 500 -43.25 18.13 -35.66
C ALA A 500 -44.62 17.46 -35.45
N LYS A 501 -44.79 16.73 -34.33
CA LYS A 501 -46.04 16.05 -34.01
C LYS A 501 -47.20 17.02 -33.78
N GLU A 502 -46.97 18.11 -33.06
CA GLU A 502 -48.01 19.04 -32.64
C GLU A 502 -47.84 20.43 -33.27
N ALA A 503 -46.75 21.10 -33.02
CA ALA A 503 -46.51 22.46 -33.46
C ALA A 503 -45.08 22.69 -33.93
N PHE A 504 -44.93 23.45 -35.01
CA PHE A 504 -43.66 23.98 -35.48
C PHE A 504 -43.72 25.51 -35.44
N SER A 505 -42.82 26.15 -34.72
CA SER A 505 -42.72 27.60 -34.62
C SER A 505 -41.34 28.12 -35.02
N LEU A 506 -41.36 29.14 -35.91
CA LEU A 506 -40.17 29.91 -36.28
C LEU A 506 -40.34 31.34 -35.78
N LYS A 507 -39.34 31.84 -35.02
CA LYS A 507 -39.30 33.24 -34.55
C LYS A 507 -37.94 33.81 -34.91
N ALA A 508 -37.93 34.84 -35.75
CA ALA A 508 -36.73 35.52 -36.20
C ALA A 508 -36.99 37.01 -36.40
N GLN A 509 -35.97 37.85 -36.44
CA GLN A 509 -36.10 39.26 -36.84
C GLN A 509 -36.42 39.38 -38.31
N THR A 510 -35.84 38.55 -39.15
CA THR A 510 -36.08 38.47 -40.60
C THR A 510 -36.08 37.02 -41.05
N MET A 511 -36.91 36.68 -42.01
CA MET A 511 -36.93 35.39 -42.69
C MET A 511 -36.90 35.62 -44.18
N ASN A 512 -35.91 35.10 -44.89
CA ASN A 512 -35.84 35.11 -46.37
C ASN A 512 -36.04 33.67 -46.86
N ALA A 513 -36.90 33.49 -47.80
CA ALA A 513 -37.13 32.20 -48.45
C ALA A 513 -37.09 32.43 -49.96
N GLU A 514 -36.11 31.87 -50.66
CA GLU A 514 -35.94 31.86 -52.11
C GLU A 514 -36.11 30.44 -52.62
N MET A 515 -36.97 30.26 -53.63
CA MET A 515 -37.24 28.97 -54.26
C MET A 515 -37.20 29.11 -55.80
N ASP A 516 -36.39 28.25 -56.45
CA ASP A 516 -36.23 28.25 -57.88
C ASP A 516 -37.52 27.81 -58.62
N LYS A 517 -38.43 27.10 -57.96
CA LYS A 517 -39.60 26.52 -58.58
C LYS A 517 -40.89 26.93 -57.90
N SER A 518 -41.10 26.57 -56.65
CA SER A 518 -42.40 26.84 -55.99
C SER A 518 -42.27 26.87 -54.46
N LEU A 519 -43.06 27.72 -53.83
CA LEU A 519 -43.32 27.71 -52.39
C LEU A 519 -44.79 27.25 -52.20
N ASN A 520 -45.00 26.11 -51.53
CA ASN A 520 -46.29 25.57 -51.17
C ASN A 520 -46.55 25.72 -49.67
N ILE A 521 -47.57 26.46 -49.31
CA ILE A 521 -48.02 26.61 -47.91
C ILE A 521 -49.49 26.18 -47.87
N SER A 522 -49.83 25.16 -47.14
CA SER A 522 -51.18 24.64 -46.99
C SER A 522 -51.54 24.36 -45.55
N GLY A 523 -52.69 24.72 -45.09
CA GLY A 523 -53.29 24.41 -43.81
C GLY A 523 -54.65 23.75 -43.95
N LYS A 524 -54.92 22.67 -43.21
CA LYS A 524 -56.25 22.00 -43.29
C LYS A 524 -57.38 22.88 -42.78
N SER A 525 -57.13 23.77 -41.83
CA SER A 525 -58.18 24.68 -41.28
C SER A 525 -57.97 26.12 -41.75
N SER A 526 -56.80 26.69 -41.65
CA SER A 526 -56.55 28.07 -42.09
C SER A 526 -55.05 28.30 -42.33
N VAL A 527 -54.76 29.27 -43.20
CA VAL A 527 -53.46 29.91 -43.36
C VAL A 527 -53.68 31.40 -43.09
N GLU A 528 -52.99 31.94 -42.06
CA GLU A 528 -53.11 33.37 -41.73
C GLU A 528 -51.76 34.06 -41.92
N ILE A 529 -51.72 35.13 -42.72
CA ILE A 529 -50.50 35.92 -42.93
C ILE A 529 -50.81 37.36 -42.51
N LYS A 530 -50.06 37.88 -41.54
CA LYS A 530 -50.23 39.23 -41.02
C LYS A 530 -48.95 40.05 -41.19
N GLY A 531 -49.05 41.26 -41.65
CA GLY A 531 -47.95 42.20 -41.79
C GLY A 531 -48.41 43.63 -42.01
N ARG A 532 -47.57 44.63 -41.73
CA ARG A 532 -47.86 46.03 -42.05
C ARG A 532 -47.99 46.26 -43.57
N LYS A 533 -47.28 45.49 -44.37
CA LYS A 533 -47.31 45.52 -45.80
C LYS A 533 -47.06 44.09 -46.33
N ILE A 534 -47.94 43.66 -47.24
CA ILE A 534 -47.81 42.39 -47.96
C ILE A 534 -47.76 42.74 -49.44
N ASN A 535 -46.63 42.44 -50.10
CA ASN A 535 -46.48 42.63 -51.55
C ASN A 535 -46.53 41.26 -52.23
N LEU A 536 -47.37 41.09 -53.18
CA LEU A 536 -47.40 39.93 -54.06
C LEU A 536 -47.23 40.50 -55.49
N THR A 537 -46.08 40.14 -56.10
CA THR A 537 -45.75 40.55 -57.47
C THR A 537 -45.65 39.30 -58.31
N GLN A 538 -46.16 39.39 -59.56
CA GLN A 538 -46.07 38.33 -60.51
C GLN A 538 -44.74 38.36 -61.25
#